data_97226324d3dc9ef1d930de768c4bebb3
#
_entry.id   97226324d3dc9ef1d930de768c4bebb3
#
_cell.length_a   1.000
_cell.length_b   1.000
_cell.length_c   1.000
_cell.angle_alpha   90.00
_cell.angle_beta   90.00
_cell.angle_gamma   90.00
#
_symmetry.space_group_name_H-M   'P 1'
#
loop_
_entity.id
_entity.type
_entity.pdbx_description
1 polymer ?
#
loop_
_entity_poly.entity_id
_entity_poly.type
_entity_poly.pdbx_seq_one_letter_code
_entity_poly.pdbx_strand_id
1 'polypeptide(L)'
;MFGLFNKGSLLPLVGVDFGSQTIKAVTLSGRPGKLHIDSVADIVTPKGTLVDYQLQDIERVSQSLKSLKRLLPGNSDYAATAVTGSNVITKVIQLDAALSDKELENQVQLEAEQIIPFPLDEVSLDFEVLGNSLNNEERLDVLLSAARTESVNGRVSALSESGFMVKVVDIGSHALGRAVVTCLPELLENERPVGVIDIGASSMTFAALVKGEVIYSRLQNFGGDQYSQALSSFYGMTLEEAEQAKTKGTLPVDHELDVLMPHINSLLQQVRRNIQLFCSSSGYREVSRLVLSGGGSLLPGLVVQLKEEVNCEVLHPDPFALFGKPKSEVEQSHGAKYMTAFGLALRSFTPCQI
;
A
#
# COMPACT_ATOMS: atom_id res chain seq x y z
N MET A 1 15.37 -12.40 -19.76
CA MET A 1 14.79 -12.27 -21.12
C MET A 1 14.13 -10.91 -21.17
N PHE A 2 14.88 -9.91 -21.64
CA PHE A 2 14.44 -8.51 -21.68
C PHE A 2 13.36 -8.34 -22.73
N GLY A 3 12.15 -8.05 -22.30
CA GLY A 3 11.05 -7.70 -23.20
C GLY A 3 11.24 -6.27 -23.67
N LEU A 4 11.56 -6.10 -24.93
CA LEU A 4 11.44 -4.85 -25.68
C LEU A 4 10.00 -4.31 -25.55
N PHE A 5 9.75 -3.49 -24.52
CA PHE A 5 8.51 -2.75 -24.44
C PHE A 5 8.56 -1.57 -25.41
N ASN A 6 7.81 -1.74 -26.48
CA ASN A 6 7.55 -0.73 -27.48
C ASN A 6 7.05 0.55 -26.80
N LYS A 7 7.72 1.68 -27.02
CA LYS A 7 7.21 3.02 -26.69
C LYS A 7 5.89 3.23 -27.41
N GLY A 8 4.73 2.97 -26.76
CA GLY A 8 3.54 3.33 -27.49
C GLY A 8 2.16 2.97 -26.98
N SER A 9 1.94 2.10 -26.03
CA SER A 9 0.58 1.96 -25.48
C SER A 9 0.61 1.72 -23.99
N LEU A 10 0.16 2.72 -23.25
CA LEU A 10 -0.15 2.58 -21.84
C LEU A 10 -1.26 1.52 -21.72
N LEU A 11 -0.98 0.42 -21.05
CA LEU A 11 -1.96 -0.64 -20.78
C LEU A 11 -2.83 -0.23 -19.59
N PRO A 12 -4.17 -0.24 -19.73
CA PRO A 12 -5.03 -0.02 -18.58
C PRO A 12 -4.88 -1.17 -17.59
N LEU A 13 -4.38 -0.88 -16.41
CA LEU A 13 -4.17 -1.85 -15.34
C LEU A 13 -5.27 -1.72 -14.29
N VAL A 14 -5.81 -2.86 -13.86
CA VAL A 14 -6.59 -2.94 -12.64
C VAL A 14 -5.61 -2.99 -11.46
N GLY A 15 -5.68 -2.04 -10.55
CA GLY A 15 -4.95 -2.11 -9.30
C GLY A 15 -5.67 -3.03 -8.33
N VAL A 16 -5.07 -4.18 -7.98
CA VAL A 16 -5.65 -5.18 -7.07
C VAL A 16 -4.85 -5.24 -5.78
N ASP A 17 -5.49 -4.84 -4.68
CA ASP A 17 -4.94 -4.86 -3.32
C ASP A 17 -5.52 -6.03 -2.52
N PHE A 18 -4.64 -6.88 -1.99
CA PHE A 18 -4.98 -8.03 -1.14
C PHE A 18 -4.99 -7.63 0.33
N GLY A 19 -6.13 -7.13 0.80
CA GLY A 19 -6.31 -6.83 2.22
C GLY A 19 -6.80 -8.05 3.02
N SER A 20 -6.57 -8.04 4.33
CA SER A 20 -6.95 -9.15 5.23
C SER A 20 -8.48 -9.33 5.39
N GLN A 21 -9.26 -8.25 5.27
CA GLN A 21 -10.73 -8.29 5.33
C GLN A 21 -11.37 -8.26 3.94
N THR A 22 -10.80 -7.46 3.01
CA THR A 22 -11.34 -7.31 1.65
C THR A 22 -10.23 -7.22 0.63
N ILE A 23 -10.43 -7.88 -0.52
CA ILE A 23 -9.64 -7.66 -1.73
C ILE A 23 -10.32 -6.53 -2.49
N LYS A 24 -9.55 -5.52 -2.89
CA LYS A 24 -10.04 -4.30 -3.53
C LYS A 24 -9.48 -4.16 -4.91
N ALA A 25 -10.27 -3.61 -5.82
CA ALA A 25 -9.85 -3.31 -7.18
C ALA A 25 -10.26 -1.90 -7.58
N VAL A 26 -9.36 -1.22 -8.30
CA VAL A 26 -9.60 0.12 -8.88
C VAL A 26 -9.20 0.11 -10.33
N THR A 27 -10.02 0.72 -11.20
CA THR A 27 -9.66 1.00 -12.59
C THR A 27 -9.67 2.50 -12.84
N LEU A 28 -8.74 2.96 -13.65
CA LEU A 28 -8.54 4.37 -13.97
C LEU A 28 -8.54 4.59 -15.47
N SER A 29 -9.03 5.77 -15.88
CA SER A 29 -8.86 6.29 -17.22
C SER A 29 -8.34 7.72 -17.22
N GLY A 30 -8.10 8.26 -18.42
CA GLY A 30 -7.60 9.61 -18.60
C GLY A 30 -6.11 9.66 -18.89
N ARG A 31 -5.43 10.67 -18.35
CA ARG A 31 -3.99 10.91 -18.49
C ARG A 31 -3.45 11.62 -17.26
N PRO A 32 -2.12 11.62 -17.03
CA PRO A 32 -1.53 12.41 -15.95
C PRO A 32 -2.07 13.84 -15.91
N GLY A 33 -2.53 14.30 -14.74
CA GLY A 33 -3.19 15.60 -14.54
C GLY A 33 -4.69 15.66 -14.88
N LYS A 34 -5.27 14.62 -15.50
CA LYS A 34 -6.71 14.48 -15.77
C LYS A 34 -7.15 13.03 -15.62
N LEU A 35 -6.93 12.48 -14.43
CA LEU A 35 -7.31 11.11 -14.08
C LEU A 35 -8.79 11.04 -13.69
N HIS A 36 -9.39 9.89 -13.96
CA HIS A 36 -10.76 9.55 -13.55
C HIS A 36 -10.79 8.13 -13.01
N ILE A 37 -11.51 7.90 -11.91
CA ILE A 37 -11.80 6.57 -11.39
C ILE A 37 -13.02 6.03 -12.15
N ASP A 38 -12.79 5.00 -12.97
CA ASP A 38 -13.86 4.40 -13.79
C ASP A 38 -14.70 3.43 -12.98
N SER A 39 -14.05 2.55 -12.22
CA SER A 39 -14.74 1.64 -11.34
C SER A 39 -13.91 1.29 -10.12
N VAL A 40 -14.61 0.91 -9.06
CA VAL A 40 -14.06 0.26 -7.89
C VAL A 40 -14.90 -0.96 -7.56
N ALA A 41 -14.26 -1.98 -7.02
CA ALA A 41 -14.93 -3.16 -6.50
C ALA A 41 -14.17 -3.65 -5.28
N ASP A 42 -14.89 -4.26 -4.35
CA ASP A 42 -14.27 -5.01 -3.27
C ASP A 42 -15.06 -6.31 -2.99
N ILE A 43 -14.36 -7.28 -2.46
CA ILE A 43 -14.93 -8.56 -2.07
C ILE A 43 -14.29 -9.04 -0.77
N VAL A 44 -15.05 -9.72 0.04
CA VAL A 44 -14.54 -10.27 1.30
C VAL A 44 -13.41 -11.26 1.03
N THR A 45 -12.28 -11.08 1.70
CA THR A 45 -11.18 -12.04 1.69
C THR A 45 -11.61 -13.29 2.45
N PRO A 46 -11.54 -14.49 1.87
CA PRO A 46 -11.91 -15.72 2.57
C PRO A 46 -11.06 -15.90 3.83
N LYS A 47 -11.71 -16.19 4.96
CA LYS A 47 -11.04 -16.35 6.26
C LYS A 47 -9.90 -17.36 6.19
N GLY A 48 -8.73 -17.01 6.73
CA GLY A 48 -7.55 -17.87 6.82
C GLY A 48 -6.77 -18.03 5.51
N THR A 49 -7.15 -17.34 4.43
CA THR A 49 -6.44 -17.43 3.15
C THR A 49 -5.30 -16.44 3.01
N LEU A 50 -5.26 -15.40 3.82
CA LEU A 50 -4.16 -14.45 3.92
C LEU A 50 -3.66 -14.41 5.36
N VAL A 51 -2.48 -14.98 5.61
CA VAL A 51 -1.83 -15.05 6.92
C VAL A 51 -0.43 -14.46 6.79
N ASP A 52 -0.07 -13.53 7.66
CA ASP A 52 1.23 -12.84 7.62
C ASP A 52 1.59 -12.32 6.22
N TYR A 53 0.59 -11.79 5.51
CA TYR A 53 0.69 -11.26 4.14
C TYR A 53 1.01 -12.29 3.05
N GLN A 54 0.95 -13.58 3.37
CA GLN A 54 1.12 -14.68 2.43
C GLN A 54 -0.24 -15.34 2.13
N LEU A 55 -0.46 -15.66 0.87
CA LEU A 55 -1.64 -16.42 0.45
C LEU A 55 -1.44 -17.90 0.78
N GLN A 56 -2.30 -18.45 1.65
CA GLN A 56 -2.26 -19.84 2.11
C GLN A 56 -3.13 -20.75 1.24
N ASP A 57 -4.17 -20.21 0.63
CA ASP A 57 -5.15 -20.96 -0.16
C ASP A 57 -5.46 -20.19 -1.45
N ILE A 58 -4.66 -20.49 -2.47
CA ILE A 58 -4.73 -19.81 -3.78
C ILE A 58 -6.08 -20.09 -4.45
N GLU A 59 -6.62 -21.31 -4.34
CA GLU A 59 -7.86 -21.70 -5.01
C GLU A 59 -9.06 -20.89 -4.48
N ARG A 60 -9.24 -20.80 -3.15
CA ARG A 60 -10.33 -20.01 -2.55
C ARG A 60 -10.21 -18.53 -2.87
N VAL A 61 -8.99 -18.00 -2.87
CA VAL A 61 -8.73 -16.60 -3.25
C VAL A 61 -9.04 -16.38 -4.74
N SER A 62 -8.63 -17.29 -5.62
CA SER A 62 -8.93 -17.21 -7.06
C SER A 62 -10.43 -17.22 -7.35
N GLN A 63 -11.22 -18.01 -6.61
CA GLN A 63 -12.68 -18.01 -6.72
C GLN A 63 -13.28 -16.66 -6.34
N SER A 64 -12.79 -16.04 -5.26
CA SER A 64 -13.17 -14.68 -4.87
C SER A 64 -12.77 -13.66 -5.93
N LEU A 65 -11.55 -13.73 -6.45
CA LEU A 65 -11.08 -12.85 -7.52
C LEU A 65 -11.87 -12.99 -8.82
N LYS A 66 -12.35 -14.20 -9.17
CA LYS A 66 -13.30 -14.39 -10.31
C LYS A 66 -14.59 -13.60 -10.09
N SER A 67 -15.09 -13.57 -8.86
CA SER A 67 -16.28 -12.79 -8.52
C SER A 67 -15.98 -11.28 -8.55
N LEU A 68 -14.83 -10.86 -8.03
CA LEU A 68 -14.36 -9.47 -8.12
C LEU A 68 -14.25 -9.01 -9.59
N LYS A 69 -13.66 -9.83 -10.46
CA LYS A 69 -13.49 -9.51 -11.88
C LYS A 69 -14.84 -9.25 -12.59
N ARG A 70 -15.89 -9.95 -12.20
CA ARG A 70 -17.25 -9.76 -12.77
C ARG A 70 -17.88 -8.42 -12.41
N LEU A 71 -17.41 -7.78 -11.33
CA LEU A 71 -17.87 -6.45 -10.92
C LEU A 71 -17.15 -5.31 -11.65
N LEU A 72 -16.08 -5.63 -12.37
CA LEU A 72 -15.27 -4.68 -13.13
C LEU A 72 -15.73 -4.59 -14.60
N PRO A 73 -15.38 -3.49 -15.33
CA PRO A 73 -15.62 -3.39 -16.77
C PRO A 73 -15.02 -4.56 -17.54
N GLY A 74 -15.68 -5.00 -18.61
CA GLY A 74 -15.31 -6.20 -19.38
C GLY A 74 -13.94 -6.18 -20.07
N ASN A 75 -13.28 -5.02 -20.14
CA ASN A 75 -11.92 -4.85 -20.67
C ASN A 75 -10.84 -4.80 -19.57
N SER A 76 -11.16 -5.24 -18.35
CA SER A 76 -10.26 -5.24 -17.19
C SER A 76 -9.44 -6.54 -17.14
N ASP A 77 -8.56 -6.74 -18.12
CA ASP A 77 -7.79 -7.99 -18.24
C ASP A 77 -6.40 -7.94 -17.59
N TYR A 78 -5.77 -6.77 -17.57
CA TYR A 78 -4.42 -6.60 -17.05
C TYR A 78 -4.46 -6.11 -15.60
N ALA A 79 -3.63 -6.69 -14.74
CA ALA A 79 -3.59 -6.33 -13.34
C ALA A 79 -2.19 -5.87 -12.88
N ALA A 80 -2.22 -4.90 -11.96
CA ALA A 80 -1.12 -4.58 -11.08
C ALA A 80 -1.50 -4.97 -9.65
N THR A 81 -0.59 -5.60 -8.94
CA THR A 81 -0.75 -5.95 -7.53
C THR A 81 0.49 -5.60 -6.74
N ALA A 82 0.49 -5.82 -5.43
CA ALA A 82 1.64 -5.55 -4.59
C ALA A 82 1.93 -6.66 -3.60
N VAL A 83 3.21 -6.80 -3.26
CA VAL A 83 3.68 -7.52 -2.08
C VAL A 83 3.85 -6.55 -0.92
N THR A 84 3.53 -7.02 0.28
CA THR A 84 3.67 -6.31 1.56
C THR A 84 4.16 -7.28 2.61
N GLY A 85 4.67 -6.77 3.71
CA GLY A 85 5.08 -7.59 4.84
C GLY A 85 6.55 -7.47 5.19
N SER A 86 6.95 -8.21 6.23
CA SER A 86 8.32 -8.24 6.74
C SER A 86 9.34 -8.87 5.77
N ASN A 87 8.84 -9.58 4.76
CA ASN A 87 9.66 -10.25 3.74
C ASN A 87 9.93 -9.38 2.51
N VAL A 88 9.48 -8.11 2.54
CA VAL A 88 9.79 -7.12 1.51
C VAL A 88 10.90 -6.20 2.03
N ILE A 89 11.96 -6.09 1.28
CA ILE A 89 13.14 -5.28 1.60
C ILE A 89 13.30 -4.24 0.51
N THR A 90 13.39 -2.98 0.91
CA THR A 90 13.77 -1.88 0.02
C THR A 90 14.93 -1.13 0.62
N LYS A 91 15.95 -0.83 -0.17
CA LYS A 91 17.12 -0.09 0.28
C LYS A 91 17.71 0.71 -0.86
N VAL A 92 18.04 1.96 -0.62
CA VAL A 92 18.86 2.74 -1.55
C VAL A 92 20.31 2.39 -1.30
N ILE A 93 21.00 1.97 -2.36
CA ILE A 93 22.44 1.67 -2.38
C ILE A 93 23.14 2.67 -3.31
N GLN A 94 24.42 2.90 -3.08
CA GLN A 94 25.22 3.82 -3.90
C GLN A 94 26.23 3.05 -4.73
N LEU A 95 26.10 3.11 -6.05
CA LEU A 95 26.97 2.45 -7.01
C LEU A 95 27.77 3.48 -7.83
N ASP A 96 28.82 3.04 -8.48
CA ASP A 96 29.65 3.90 -9.34
C ASP A 96 28.87 4.32 -10.59
N ALA A 97 28.86 5.62 -10.90
CA ALA A 97 28.14 6.15 -12.05
C ALA A 97 28.81 5.79 -13.41
N ALA A 98 30.06 5.32 -13.40
CA ALA A 98 30.77 4.90 -14.60
C ALA A 98 30.45 3.44 -15.02
N LEU A 99 29.69 2.68 -14.24
CA LEU A 99 29.33 1.31 -14.57
C LEU A 99 28.42 1.25 -15.80
N SER A 100 28.68 0.30 -16.68
CA SER A 100 27.73 -0.07 -17.73
C SER A 100 26.52 -0.79 -17.13
N ASP A 101 25.40 -0.84 -17.85
CA ASP A 101 24.15 -1.49 -17.38
C ASP A 101 24.39 -2.93 -16.87
N LYS A 102 25.23 -3.69 -17.57
CA LYS A 102 25.56 -5.07 -17.19
C LYS A 102 26.43 -5.15 -15.92
N GLU A 103 27.36 -4.22 -15.75
CA GLU A 103 28.17 -4.13 -14.53
C GLU A 103 27.32 -3.66 -13.36
N LEU A 104 26.38 -2.76 -13.61
CA LEU A 104 25.40 -2.30 -12.63
C LEU A 104 24.53 -3.47 -12.11
N GLU A 105 23.98 -4.29 -13.01
CA GLU A 105 23.20 -5.50 -12.64
C GLU A 105 24.04 -6.44 -11.76
N ASN A 106 25.29 -6.72 -12.16
CA ASN A 106 26.17 -7.58 -11.38
C ASN A 106 26.48 -6.99 -9.99
N GLN A 107 26.72 -5.68 -9.92
CA GLN A 107 27.02 -5.03 -8.66
C GLN A 107 25.79 -4.99 -7.74
N VAL A 108 24.59 -4.77 -8.30
CA VAL A 108 23.32 -4.86 -7.55
C VAL A 108 23.14 -6.25 -6.94
N GLN A 109 23.45 -7.32 -7.67
CA GLN A 109 23.37 -8.69 -7.14
C GLN A 109 24.34 -8.91 -5.97
N LEU A 110 25.59 -8.42 -6.09
CA LEU A 110 26.59 -8.52 -5.02
C LEU A 110 26.18 -7.75 -3.75
N GLU A 111 25.61 -6.56 -3.92
CA GLU A 111 25.08 -5.78 -2.79
C GLU A 111 23.85 -6.44 -2.18
N ALA A 112 22.99 -7.04 -3.02
CA ALA A 112 21.81 -7.75 -2.57
C ALA A 112 22.17 -8.95 -1.67
N GLU A 113 23.22 -9.72 -1.99
CA GLU A 113 23.71 -10.83 -1.16
C GLU A 113 24.09 -10.40 0.26
N GLN A 114 24.57 -9.16 0.42
CA GLN A 114 24.96 -8.64 1.73
C GLN A 114 23.78 -8.07 2.53
N ILE A 115 22.74 -7.61 1.85
CA ILE A 115 21.60 -6.90 2.44
C ILE A 115 20.44 -7.84 2.75
N ILE A 116 20.20 -8.83 1.86
CA ILE A 116 19.04 -9.70 1.94
C ILE A 116 19.39 -10.92 2.80
N PRO A 117 18.65 -11.16 3.92
CA PRO A 117 18.93 -12.26 4.84
C PRO A 117 18.38 -13.61 4.36
N PHE A 118 18.15 -13.76 3.06
CA PHE A 118 17.60 -14.96 2.43
C PHE A 118 18.46 -15.35 1.22
N PRO A 119 18.48 -16.64 0.83
CA PRO A 119 19.11 -17.07 -0.42
C PRO A 119 18.51 -16.33 -1.62
N LEU A 120 19.34 -15.82 -2.53
CA LEU A 120 18.86 -15.02 -3.67
C LEU A 120 17.99 -15.82 -4.66
N ASP A 121 18.13 -17.13 -4.72
CA ASP A 121 17.29 -18.02 -5.52
C ASP A 121 15.84 -18.14 -4.98
N GLU A 122 15.62 -17.77 -3.71
CA GLU A 122 14.28 -17.67 -3.10
C GLU A 122 13.67 -16.27 -3.18
N VAL A 123 14.38 -15.31 -3.81
CA VAL A 123 14.00 -13.89 -3.81
C VAL A 123 13.76 -13.39 -5.23
N SER A 124 12.64 -12.68 -5.41
CA SER A 124 12.40 -11.85 -6.56
C SER A 124 13.04 -10.48 -6.31
N LEU A 125 14.09 -10.17 -7.07
CA LEU A 125 14.91 -8.98 -6.96
C LEU A 125 14.66 -8.05 -8.14
N ASP A 126 14.54 -6.77 -7.87
CA ASP A 126 14.45 -5.72 -8.89
C ASP A 126 15.19 -4.46 -8.39
N PHE A 127 15.56 -3.57 -9.30
CA PHE A 127 16.19 -2.30 -8.94
C PHE A 127 15.81 -1.17 -9.88
N GLU A 128 15.88 0.05 -9.37
CA GLU A 128 15.61 1.27 -10.12
C GLU A 128 16.74 2.29 -9.88
N VAL A 129 17.28 2.85 -10.96
CA VAL A 129 18.27 3.93 -10.86
C VAL A 129 17.54 5.24 -10.61
N LEU A 130 17.71 5.82 -9.42
CA LEU A 130 17.07 7.06 -9.01
C LEU A 130 17.77 8.31 -9.58
N GLY A 131 19.04 8.17 -9.99
CA GLY A 131 19.88 9.24 -10.53
C GLY A 131 21.18 9.41 -9.76
N ASN A 132 21.90 10.51 -10.03
CA ASN A 132 23.14 10.80 -9.33
C ASN A 132 22.88 11.15 -7.86
N SER A 133 23.75 10.64 -6.99
CA SER A 133 23.65 10.92 -5.56
C SER A 133 23.86 12.41 -5.28
N LEU A 134 23.02 12.97 -4.40
CA LEU A 134 23.10 14.39 -4.03
C LEU A 134 24.44 14.77 -3.36
N ASN A 135 25.12 13.80 -2.76
CA ASN A 135 26.36 14.01 -2.02
C ASN A 135 27.62 13.69 -2.82
N ASN A 136 27.50 13.01 -3.97
CA ASN A 136 28.62 12.60 -4.80
C ASN A 136 28.14 12.28 -6.23
N GLU A 137 28.44 13.15 -7.18
CA GLU A 137 28.07 13.00 -8.60
C GLU A 137 28.70 11.78 -9.30
N GLU A 138 29.75 11.20 -8.73
CA GLU A 138 30.36 9.96 -9.22
C GLU A 138 29.62 8.70 -8.78
N ARG A 139 28.54 8.86 -7.99
CA ARG A 139 27.72 7.77 -7.50
C ARG A 139 26.28 7.89 -7.99
N LEU A 140 25.69 6.74 -8.31
CA LEU A 140 24.27 6.58 -8.58
C LEU A 140 23.57 6.10 -7.31
N ASP A 141 22.46 6.72 -6.97
CA ASP A 141 21.53 6.17 -6.00
C ASP A 141 20.63 5.16 -6.72
N VAL A 142 20.63 3.91 -6.26
CA VAL A 142 19.89 2.80 -6.84
C VAL A 142 18.97 2.23 -5.77
N LEU A 143 17.66 2.22 -6.04
CA LEU A 143 16.68 1.56 -5.19
C LEU A 143 16.68 0.07 -5.45
N LEU A 144 17.15 -0.70 -4.50
CA LEU A 144 17.06 -2.16 -4.49
C LEU A 144 15.72 -2.56 -3.86
N SER A 145 15.00 -3.44 -4.53
CA SER A 145 13.72 -3.97 -4.09
C SER A 145 13.73 -5.48 -4.15
N ALA A 146 13.37 -6.12 -3.04
CA ALA A 146 13.39 -7.57 -2.95
C ALA A 146 12.15 -8.09 -2.18
N ALA A 147 11.61 -9.21 -2.64
CA ALA A 147 10.52 -9.90 -1.96
C ALA A 147 10.70 -11.41 -2.09
N ARG A 148 10.18 -12.19 -1.15
CA ARG A 148 10.17 -13.65 -1.30
C ARG A 148 9.39 -14.05 -2.56
N THR A 149 10.01 -14.86 -3.40
CA THR A 149 9.45 -15.35 -4.67
C THR A 149 8.12 -16.07 -4.45
N GLU A 150 7.96 -16.79 -3.35
CA GLU A 150 6.69 -17.41 -2.97
C GLU A 150 5.55 -16.39 -2.82
N SER A 151 5.81 -15.24 -2.16
CA SER A 151 4.82 -14.18 -1.98
C SER A 151 4.41 -13.53 -3.29
N VAL A 152 5.36 -13.37 -4.22
CA VAL A 152 5.11 -12.87 -5.58
C VAL A 152 4.28 -13.89 -6.37
N ASN A 153 4.75 -15.13 -6.44
CA ASN A 153 4.13 -16.20 -7.21
C ASN A 153 2.71 -16.53 -6.72
N GLY A 154 2.47 -16.52 -5.42
CA GLY A 154 1.14 -16.75 -4.86
C GLY A 154 0.10 -15.74 -5.39
N ARG A 155 0.45 -14.44 -5.44
CA ARG A 155 -0.44 -13.39 -5.98
C ARG A 155 -0.61 -13.50 -7.49
N VAL A 156 0.48 -13.75 -8.21
CA VAL A 156 0.45 -13.96 -9.67
C VAL A 156 -0.43 -15.15 -10.02
N SER A 157 -0.29 -16.27 -9.31
CA SER A 157 -1.11 -17.48 -9.53
C SER A 157 -2.58 -17.21 -9.24
N ALA A 158 -2.92 -16.62 -8.09
CA ALA A 158 -4.30 -16.32 -7.73
C ALA A 158 -5.00 -15.41 -8.76
N LEU A 159 -4.31 -14.36 -9.22
CA LEU A 159 -4.83 -13.46 -10.25
C LEU A 159 -4.93 -14.15 -11.62
N SER A 160 -3.93 -14.94 -12.02
CA SER A 160 -3.92 -15.63 -13.31
C SER A 160 -5.03 -16.68 -13.39
N GLU A 161 -5.25 -17.47 -12.34
CA GLU A 161 -6.35 -18.44 -12.25
C GLU A 161 -7.73 -17.79 -12.26
N SER A 162 -7.81 -16.53 -11.85
CA SER A 162 -9.04 -15.74 -11.91
C SER A 162 -9.27 -15.06 -13.27
N GLY A 163 -8.33 -15.21 -14.21
CA GLY A 163 -8.42 -14.70 -15.57
C GLY A 163 -7.82 -13.30 -15.74
N PHE A 164 -7.05 -12.79 -14.79
CA PHE A 164 -6.23 -11.59 -14.99
C PHE A 164 -4.86 -11.96 -15.57
N MET A 165 -4.30 -11.07 -16.36
CA MET A 165 -2.90 -11.10 -16.79
C MET A 165 -2.11 -10.12 -15.93
N VAL A 166 -1.31 -10.62 -14.99
CA VAL A 166 -0.49 -9.78 -14.13
C VAL A 166 0.65 -9.16 -14.93
N LYS A 167 0.76 -7.85 -14.90
CA LYS A 167 1.81 -7.08 -15.59
C LYS A 167 2.79 -6.45 -14.60
N VAL A 168 2.33 -6.14 -13.39
CA VAL A 168 3.13 -5.49 -12.36
C VAL A 168 2.88 -6.15 -11.03
N VAL A 169 3.95 -6.50 -10.32
CA VAL A 169 3.94 -6.78 -8.88
C VAL A 169 4.80 -5.70 -8.22
N ASP A 170 4.14 -4.78 -7.56
CA ASP A 170 4.73 -3.62 -6.91
C ASP A 170 4.98 -3.87 -5.42
N ILE A 171 5.51 -2.89 -4.72
CA ILE A 171 5.61 -2.87 -3.27
C ILE A 171 4.49 -1.99 -2.70
N GLY A 172 3.76 -2.51 -1.71
CA GLY A 172 2.56 -1.84 -1.18
C GLY A 172 2.82 -0.43 -0.68
N SER A 173 3.95 -0.17 0.00
CA SER A 173 4.32 1.17 0.46
C SER A 173 4.62 2.15 -0.69
N HIS A 174 5.21 1.69 -1.79
CA HIS A 174 5.45 2.51 -2.98
C HIS A 174 4.15 2.81 -3.74
N ALA A 175 3.26 1.82 -3.86
CA ALA A 175 1.93 2.04 -4.40
C ALA A 175 1.14 3.07 -3.57
N LEU A 176 1.18 2.95 -2.24
CA LEU A 176 0.58 3.91 -1.32
C LEU A 176 1.18 5.32 -1.48
N GLY A 177 2.51 5.44 -1.52
CA GLY A 177 3.22 6.69 -1.73
C GLY A 177 2.79 7.38 -3.03
N ARG A 178 2.73 6.64 -4.13
CA ARG A 178 2.26 7.11 -5.44
C ARG A 178 0.82 7.63 -5.38
N ALA A 179 -0.06 6.92 -4.68
CA ALA A 179 -1.44 7.36 -4.47
C ALA A 179 -1.51 8.67 -3.70
N VAL A 180 -0.75 8.78 -2.60
CA VAL A 180 -0.69 9.98 -1.76
C VAL A 180 -0.21 11.18 -2.56
N VAL A 181 0.89 11.05 -3.29
CA VAL A 181 1.45 12.14 -4.12
C VAL A 181 0.50 12.53 -5.26
N THR A 182 -0.23 11.57 -5.83
CA THR A 182 -1.24 11.87 -6.85
C THR A 182 -2.42 12.66 -6.28
N CYS A 183 -2.83 12.35 -5.04
CA CYS A 183 -3.88 13.11 -4.34
C CYS A 183 -3.40 14.47 -3.83
N LEU A 184 -2.13 14.59 -3.49
CA LEU A 184 -1.51 15.76 -2.85
C LEU A 184 -0.20 16.12 -3.59
N PRO A 185 -0.30 16.66 -4.82
CA PRO A 185 0.87 16.89 -5.69
C PRO A 185 1.86 17.92 -5.11
N GLU A 186 1.43 18.77 -4.20
CA GLU A 186 2.32 19.69 -3.48
C GLU A 186 3.39 18.98 -2.64
N LEU A 187 3.23 17.69 -2.36
CA LEU A 187 4.21 16.89 -1.63
C LEU A 187 5.45 16.56 -2.48
N LEU A 188 5.38 16.70 -3.80
CA LEU A 188 6.54 16.53 -4.70
C LEU A 188 7.66 17.55 -4.44
N GLU A 189 7.29 18.74 -3.98
CA GLU A 189 8.25 19.81 -3.68
C GLU A 189 8.69 19.84 -2.20
N ASN A 190 8.12 18.94 -1.37
CA ASN A 190 8.37 18.94 0.06
C ASN A 190 9.71 18.25 0.38
N GLU A 191 10.70 19.03 0.82
CA GLU A 191 12.03 18.53 1.21
C GLU A 191 12.05 17.91 2.62
N ARG A 192 11.05 18.21 3.45
CA ARG A 192 10.91 17.65 4.79
C ARG A 192 10.05 16.38 4.73
N PRO A 193 10.35 15.36 5.55
CA PRO A 193 9.60 14.11 5.52
C PRO A 193 8.11 14.30 5.77
N VAL A 194 7.30 13.61 4.98
CA VAL A 194 5.85 13.46 5.20
C VAL A 194 5.60 12.03 5.65
N GLY A 195 4.99 11.86 6.82
CA GLY A 195 4.55 10.55 7.30
C GLY A 195 3.23 10.15 6.63
N VAL A 196 3.12 8.90 6.23
CA VAL A 196 1.87 8.28 5.75
C VAL A 196 1.53 7.13 6.65
N ILE A 197 0.31 7.12 7.17
CA ILE A 197 -0.23 6.04 8.00
C ILE A 197 -1.38 5.40 7.23
N ASP A 198 -1.20 4.17 6.81
CA ASP A 198 -2.27 3.35 6.24
C ASP A 198 -2.75 2.35 7.29
N ILE A 199 -4.00 2.49 7.73
CA ILE A 199 -4.60 1.67 8.78
C ILE A 199 -5.55 0.66 8.13
N GLY A 200 -5.07 -0.56 8.00
CA GLY A 200 -5.86 -1.69 7.51
C GLY A 200 -6.67 -2.38 8.61
N ALA A 201 -7.17 -3.58 8.32
CA ALA A 201 -7.87 -4.39 9.31
C ALA A 201 -6.88 -5.08 10.26
N SER A 202 -5.93 -5.85 9.75
CA SER A 202 -4.95 -6.58 10.58
C SER A 202 -3.63 -5.82 10.78
N SER A 203 -3.40 -4.75 10.02
CA SER A 203 -2.09 -4.08 9.98
C SER A 203 -2.17 -2.59 9.82
N MET A 204 -1.09 -1.94 10.23
CA MET A 204 -0.80 -0.54 9.99
C MET A 204 0.56 -0.41 9.29
N THR A 205 0.59 0.30 8.17
CA THR A 205 1.82 0.68 7.48
C THR A 205 2.14 2.13 7.79
N PHE A 206 3.35 2.40 8.25
CA PHE A 206 3.95 3.71 8.26
C PHE A 206 4.91 3.82 7.09
N ALA A 207 4.81 4.87 6.29
CA ALA A 207 5.79 5.24 5.28
C ALA A 207 6.22 6.70 5.47
N ALA A 208 7.48 7.01 5.15
CA ALA A 208 7.95 8.39 5.10
C ALA A 208 8.34 8.73 3.66
N LEU A 209 7.83 9.88 3.19
CA LEU A 209 8.09 10.39 1.85
C LEU A 209 8.90 11.67 1.91
N VAL A 210 9.88 11.80 1.00
CA VAL A 210 10.60 13.05 0.74
C VAL A 210 10.57 13.29 -0.76
N LYS A 211 10.15 14.48 -1.19
CA LYS A 211 9.97 14.82 -2.62
C LYS A 211 9.12 13.79 -3.39
N GLY A 212 8.14 13.22 -2.71
CA GLY A 212 7.25 12.21 -3.29
C GLY A 212 7.76 10.78 -3.26
N GLU A 213 9.03 10.56 -2.96
CA GLU A 213 9.65 9.22 -2.92
C GLU A 213 9.57 8.61 -1.53
N VAL A 214 9.28 7.32 -1.46
CA VAL A 214 9.26 6.55 -0.21
C VAL A 214 10.68 6.24 0.22
N ILE A 215 11.13 6.88 1.30
CA ILE A 215 12.47 6.70 1.86
C ILE A 215 12.53 5.74 3.04
N TYR A 216 11.37 5.42 3.62
CA TYR A 216 11.24 4.50 4.74
C TYR A 216 9.85 3.89 4.74
N SER A 217 9.76 2.62 5.06
CA SER A 217 8.48 1.98 5.33
C SER A 217 8.59 0.96 6.44
N ARG A 218 7.54 0.85 7.24
CA ARG A 218 7.42 -0.13 8.30
C ARG A 218 5.98 -0.60 8.42
N LEU A 219 5.82 -1.90 8.47
CA LEU A 219 4.56 -2.55 8.70
C LEU A 219 4.52 -3.15 10.11
N GLN A 220 3.36 -3.09 10.76
CA GLN A 220 3.12 -3.69 12.06
C GLN A 220 1.72 -4.31 12.14
N ASN A 221 1.58 -5.34 12.96
CA ASN A 221 0.33 -6.05 13.19
C ASN A 221 -0.55 -5.27 14.19
N PHE A 222 -1.16 -4.19 13.72
CA PHE A 222 -2.13 -3.37 14.45
C PHE A 222 -3.12 -2.74 13.48
N GLY A 223 -4.42 -2.84 13.74
CA GLY A 223 -5.44 -2.28 12.86
C GLY A 223 -6.86 -2.43 13.42
N GLY A 224 -7.85 -2.45 12.54
CA GLY A 224 -9.27 -2.52 12.89
C GLY A 224 -9.70 -3.82 13.58
N ASP A 225 -8.92 -4.91 13.44
CA ASP A 225 -9.23 -6.20 14.06
C ASP A 225 -9.11 -6.13 15.59
N GLN A 226 -8.16 -5.34 16.13
CA GLN A 226 -8.06 -5.10 17.58
C GLN A 226 -9.30 -4.40 18.12
N TYR A 227 -9.90 -3.49 17.35
CA TYR A 227 -11.15 -2.86 17.72
C TYR A 227 -12.31 -3.87 17.71
N SER A 228 -12.43 -4.69 16.66
CA SER A 228 -13.46 -5.74 16.59
C SER A 228 -13.31 -6.76 17.71
N GLN A 229 -12.07 -7.10 18.09
CA GLN A 229 -11.77 -8.01 19.20
C GLN A 229 -12.14 -7.40 20.56
N ALA A 230 -11.88 -6.11 20.76
CA ALA A 230 -12.30 -5.40 21.96
C ALA A 230 -13.81 -5.34 22.08
N LEU A 231 -14.55 -5.04 21.00
CA LEU A 231 -16.02 -5.08 20.95
C LEU A 231 -16.57 -6.48 21.27
N SER A 232 -16.00 -7.51 20.62
CA SER A 232 -16.37 -8.91 20.88
C SER A 232 -16.22 -9.27 22.36
N SER A 233 -15.09 -8.92 22.96
CA SER A 233 -14.79 -9.24 24.37
C SER A 233 -15.65 -8.44 25.33
N PHE A 234 -15.91 -7.16 25.05
CA PHE A 234 -16.64 -6.27 25.95
C PHE A 234 -18.15 -6.56 25.96
N TYR A 235 -18.74 -6.82 24.78
CA TYR A 235 -20.18 -7.07 24.65
C TYR A 235 -20.56 -8.55 24.57
N GLY A 236 -19.60 -9.48 24.62
CA GLY A 236 -19.85 -10.92 24.54
C GLY A 236 -20.42 -11.38 23.19
N MET A 237 -20.13 -10.64 22.11
CA MET A 237 -20.53 -10.98 20.74
C MET A 237 -19.43 -11.74 20.00
N THR A 238 -19.79 -12.44 18.92
CA THR A 238 -18.78 -13.05 18.04
C THR A 238 -17.97 -11.96 17.28
N LEU A 239 -16.77 -12.29 16.83
CA LEU A 239 -15.97 -11.38 16.01
C LEU A 239 -16.73 -10.94 14.74
N GLU A 240 -17.53 -11.82 14.17
CA GLU A 240 -18.31 -11.53 12.97
C GLU A 240 -19.44 -10.53 13.26
N GLU A 241 -20.14 -10.69 14.37
CA GLU A 241 -21.16 -9.74 14.84
C GLU A 241 -20.52 -8.39 15.16
N ALA A 242 -19.36 -8.36 15.81
CA ALA A 242 -18.62 -7.15 16.11
C ALA A 242 -18.22 -6.40 14.83
N GLU A 243 -17.69 -7.12 13.83
CA GLU A 243 -17.32 -6.53 12.54
C GLU A 243 -18.54 -5.99 11.77
N GLN A 244 -19.64 -6.73 11.77
CA GLN A 244 -20.89 -6.28 11.15
C GLN A 244 -21.47 -5.05 11.87
N ALA A 245 -21.49 -5.05 13.20
CA ALA A 245 -21.99 -3.91 13.97
C ALA A 245 -21.14 -2.66 13.75
N LYS A 246 -19.83 -2.81 13.72
CA LYS A 246 -18.87 -1.74 13.41
C LYS A 246 -19.10 -1.13 12.02
N THR A 247 -19.27 -1.97 10.99
CA THR A 247 -19.45 -1.52 9.61
C THR A 247 -20.82 -0.93 9.34
N LYS A 248 -21.87 -1.43 10.02
CA LYS A 248 -23.25 -0.96 9.88
C LYS A 248 -23.59 0.21 10.80
N GLY A 249 -22.68 0.60 11.73
CA GLY A 249 -22.94 1.64 12.71
C GLY A 249 -24.03 1.28 13.72
N THR A 250 -24.18 -0.02 14.03
CA THR A 250 -25.22 -0.54 14.96
C THR A 250 -24.67 -0.88 16.35
N LEU A 251 -23.52 -0.27 16.70
CA LEU A 251 -22.90 -0.47 18.01
C LEU A 251 -23.72 0.19 19.13
N PRO A 252 -23.67 -0.35 20.37
CA PRO A 252 -24.25 0.30 21.54
C PRO A 252 -23.74 1.71 21.75
N VAL A 253 -24.55 2.61 22.35
CA VAL A 253 -24.21 4.05 22.50
C VAL A 253 -22.95 4.28 23.37
N ASP A 254 -22.71 3.42 24.32
CA ASP A 254 -21.59 3.48 25.28
C ASP A 254 -20.26 2.99 24.67
N HIS A 255 -20.30 2.36 23.48
CA HIS A 255 -19.08 1.84 22.84
C HIS A 255 -18.00 2.88 22.60
N GLU A 256 -18.38 4.15 22.44
CA GLU A 256 -17.42 5.23 22.15
C GLU A 256 -16.44 5.42 23.31
N LEU A 257 -16.93 5.48 24.55
CA LEU A 257 -16.10 5.70 25.72
C LEU A 257 -15.38 4.44 26.17
N ASP A 258 -16.08 3.29 26.16
CA ASP A 258 -15.60 2.06 26.78
C ASP A 258 -14.68 1.24 25.85
N VAL A 259 -14.85 1.36 24.53
CA VAL A 259 -14.09 0.54 23.57
C VAL A 259 -13.37 1.37 22.50
N LEU A 260 -14.06 2.35 21.86
CA LEU A 260 -13.46 3.12 20.76
C LEU A 260 -12.32 4.01 21.24
N MET A 261 -12.54 4.80 22.30
CA MET A 261 -11.52 5.70 22.80
C MET A 261 -10.24 4.99 23.30
N PRO A 262 -10.31 3.87 24.06
CA PRO A 262 -9.15 3.04 24.36
C PRO A 262 -8.41 2.53 23.12
N HIS A 263 -9.15 2.12 22.07
CA HIS A 263 -8.55 1.67 20.81
C HIS A 263 -7.84 2.84 20.09
N ILE A 264 -8.47 4.01 20.00
CA ILE A 264 -7.86 5.22 19.42
C ILE A 264 -6.59 5.58 20.18
N ASN A 265 -6.59 5.59 21.52
CA ASN A 265 -5.41 5.88 22.32
C ASN A 265 -4.26 4.90 22.04
N SER A 266 -4.58 3.62 21.89
CA SER A 266 -3.58 2.60 21.50
C SER A 266 -3.03 2.89 20.09
N LEU A 267 -3.88 3.27 19.15
CA LEU A 267 -3.48 3.63 17.80
C LEU A 267 -2.57 4.87 17.79
N LEU A 268 -2.90 5.91 18.54
CA LEU A 268 -2.06 7.11 18.70
C LEU A 268 -0.66 6.77 19.22
N GLN A 269 -0.57 5.87 20.19
CA GLN A 269 0.71 5.35 20.70
C GLN A 269 1.53 4.66 19.61
N GLN A 270 0.87 3.85 18.76
CA GLN A 270 1.55 3.20 17.62
C GLN A 270 2.03 4.21 16.58
N VAL A 271 1.24 5.22 16.27
CA VAL A 271 1.63 6.32 15.36
C VAL A 271 2.88 7.03 15.89
N ARG A 272 2.86 7.47 17.16
CA ARG A 272 4.03 8.11 17.81
C ARG A 272 5.26 7.22 17.74
N ARG A 273 5.11 5.95 18.07
CA ARG A 273 6.23 4.99 18.03
C ARG A 273 6.83 4.86 16.63
N ASN A 274 6.01 4.82 15.59
CA ASN A 274 6.51 4.75 14.21
C ASN A 274 7.27 6.01 13.79
N ILE A 275 6.75 7.19 14.13
CA ILE A 275 7.44 8.47 13.88
C ILE A 275 8.80 8.50 14.62
N GLN A 276 8.83 8.11 15.89
CA GLN A 276 10.07 8.05 16.68
C GLN A 276 11.11 7.09 16.08
N LEU A 277 10.68 5.91 15.65
CA LEU A 277 11.56 4.92 15.04
C LEU A 277 12.12 5.41 13.70
N PHE A 278 11.28 6.04 12.88
CA PHE A 278 11.73 6.69 11.66
C PHE A 278 12.78 7.78 11.96
N CYS A 279 12.47 8.72 12.84
CA CYS A 279 13.39 9.80 13.20
C CYS A 279 14.72 9.27 13.76
N SER A 280 14.67 8.22 14.58
CA SER A 280 15.88 7.63 15.17
C SER A 280 16.77 6.91 14.14
N SER A 281 16.18 6.38 13.05
CA SER A 281 16.91 5.60 12.05
C SER A 281 17.34 6.39 10.82
N SER A 282 16.69 7.53 10.54
CA SER A 282 16.87 8.28 9.29
C SER A 282 17.65 9.58 9.42
N GLY A 283 17.95 10.03 10.65
CA GLY A 283 18.57 11.32 10.92
C GLY A 283 17.62 12.52 10.83
N TYR A 284 16.38 12.35 10.42
CA TYR A 284 15.36 13.39 10.49
C TYR A 284 14.84 13.56 11.91
N ARG A 285 14.52 14.78 12.31
CA ARG A 285 14.05 15.08 13.67
C ARG A 285 12.55 14.95 13.84
N GLU A 286 11.78 15.15 12.77
CA GLU A 286 10.32 15.20 12.77
C GLU A 286 9.76 14.91 11.38
N VAL A 287 8.47 14.65 11.30
CA VAL A 287 7.69 14.69 10.06
C VAL A 287 6.98 16.04 9.95
N SER A 288 6.93 16.62 8.76
CA SER A 288 6.32 17.92 8.52
C SER A 288 4.79 17.85 8.44
N ARG A 289 4.27 16.74 7.94
CA ARG A 289 2.86 16.43 7.76
C ARG A 289 2.62 14.96 8.03
N LEU A 290 1.37 14.62 8.35
CA LEU A 290 0.92 13.24 8.49
C LEU A 290 -0.29 13.01 7.58
N VAL A 291 -0.21 12.02 6.70
CA VAL A 291 -1.30 11.63 5.79
C VAL A 291 -1.92 10.34 6.30
N LEU A 292 -3.24 10.32 6.45
CA LEU A 292 -4.01 9.14 6.83
C LEU A 292 -4.60 8.43 5.63
N SER A 293 -4.63 7.11 5.69
CA SER A 293 -5.17 6.20 4.68
C SER A 293 -5.69 4.91 5.32
N GLY A 294 -6.33 4.09 4.50
CA GLY A 294 -6.87 2.79 4.91
C GLY A 294 -8.26 2.87 5.56
N GLY A 295 -8.92 1.73 5.67
CA GLY A 295 -10.26 1.65 6.25
C GLY A 295 -10.33 2.05 7.72
N GLY A 296 -9.27 1.78 8.48
CA GLY A 296 -9.19 2.16 9.90
C GLY A 296 -9.02 3.67 10.11
N SER A 297 -8.60 4.43 9.10
CA SER A 297 -8.53 5.90 9.18
C SER A 297 -9.92 6.56 9.27
N LEU A 298 -10.98 5.81 8.96
CA LEU A 298 -12.36 6.26 9.01
C LEU A 298 -13.01 6.12 10.40
N LEU A 299 -12.27 5.65 11.41
CA LEU A 299 -12.78 5.58 12.78
C LEU A 299 -13.24 6.96 13.26
N PRO A 300 -14.47 7.06 13.81
CA PRO A 300 -14.99 8.32 14.31
C PRO A 300 -14.03 8.98 15.32
N GLY A 301 -13.81 10.28 15.18
CA GLY A 301 -12.94 11.06 16.08
C GLY A 301 -11.44 10.90 15.87
N LEU A 302 -10.95 9.89 15.14
CA LEU A 302 -9.52 9.61 15.00
C LEU A 302 -8.73 10.81 14.43
N VAL A 303 -9.23 11.44 13.36
CA VAL A 303 -8.55 12.59 12.74
C VAL A 303 -8.41 13.78 13.71
N VAL A 304 -9.44 14.01 14.53
CA VAL A 304 -9.44 15.08 15.53
C VAL A 304 -8.39 14.78 16.61
N GLN A 305 -8.43 13.58 17.16
CA GLN A 305 -7.48 13.14 18.20
C GLN A 305 -6.04 13.16 17.68
N LEU A 306 -5.80 12.75 16.44
CA LEU A 306 -4.46 12.80 15.83
C LEU A 306 -3.97 14.26 15.70
N LYS A 307 -4.83 15.20 15.26
CA LYS A 307 -4.46 16.62 15.16
C LYS A 307 -4.06 17.24 16.50
N GLU A 308 -4.69 16.80 17.58
CA GLU A 308 -4.35 17.23 18.94
C GLU A 308 -3.05 16.60 19.44
N GLU A 309 -2.76 15.40 18.99
CA GLU A 309 -1.67 14.55 19.49
C GLU A 309 -0.34 14.79 18.78
N VAL A 310 -0.37 14.98 17.45
CA VAL A 310 0.83 15.20 16.64
C VAL A 310 1.06 16.68 16.39
N ASN A 311 2.31 17.11 16.50
CA ASN A 311 2.67 18.52 16.31
C ASN A 311 2.93 18.83 14.81
N CYS A 312 2.03 18.34 13.93
CA CYS A 312 2.09 18.59 12.49
C CYS A 312 0.68 18.58 11.87
N GLU A 313 0.59 19.09 10.63
CA GLU A 313 -0.66 19.04 9.87
C GLU A 313 -1.06 17.59 9.56
N VAL A 314 -2.33 17.24 9.81
CA VAL A 314 -2.90 15.92 9.49
C VAL A 314 -3.82 16.06 8.29
N LEU A 315 -3.49 15.35 7.20
CA LEU A 315 -4.22 15.30 5.93
C LEU A 315 -4.92 13.94 5.80
N HIS A 316 -6.12 13.96 5.24
CA HIS A 316 -6.91 12.74 5.01
C HIS A 316 -7.54 12.81 3.60
N PRO A 317 -6.75 12.52 2.54
CA PRO A 317 -7.23 12.64 1.18
C PRO A 317 -8.27 11.57 0.83
N ASP A 318 -9.26 11.98 0.04
CA ASP A 318 -10.26 11.09 -0.55
C ASP A 318 -10.09 11.06 -2.07
N PRO A 319 -9.51 10.01 -2.67
CA PRO A 319 -9.36 9.91 -4.12
C PRO A 319 -10.69 9.95 -4.86
N PHE A 320 -11.82 9.53 -4.24
CA PHE A 320 -13.14 9.61 -4.88
C PHE A 320 -13.62 11.04 -5.01
N ALA A 321 -13.33 11.89 -4.04
CA ALA A 321 -13.65 13.31 -4.13
C ALA A 321 -12.78 14.04 -5.17
N LEU A 322 -11.53 13.60 -5.36
CA LEU A 322 -10.57 14.24 -6.26
C LEU A 322 -10.70 13.79 -7.71
N PHE A 323 -10.94 12.50 -7.95
CA PHE A 323 -10.89 11.86 -9.28
C PHE A 323 -12.23 11.29 -9.75
N GLY A 324 -13.31 11.60 -9.06
CA GLY A 324 -14.67 11.18 -9.39
C GLY A 324 -15.11 9.93 -8.64
N LYS A 325 -16.37 9.93 -8.23
CA LYS A 325 -16.99 8.78 -7.59
C LYS A 325 -17.36 7.73 -8.64
N PRO A 326 -17.00 6.46 -8.40
CA PRO A 326 -17.42 5.38 -9.29
C PRO A 326 -18.94 5.22 -9.27
N LYS A 327 -19.53 4.86 -10.41
CA LYS A 327 -20.96 4.52 -10.55
C LYS A 327 -21.23 3.08 -10.07
N SER A 328 -20.98 2.76 -8.81
CA SER A 328 -21.19 1.41 -8.27
C SER A 328 -21.86 1.51 -6.90
N GLU A 329 -22.37 0.36 -6.37
CA GLU A 329 -22.94 0.27 -5.01
C GLU A 329 -21.97 0.75 -3.90
N VAL A 330 -20.70 0.95 -4.24
CA VAL A 330 -19.63 1.50 -3.41
C VAL A 330 -19.75 3.03 -3.24
N GLU A 331 -20.74 3.68 -3.85
CA GLU A 331 -20.93 5.16 -3.81
C GLU A 331 -20.94 5.78 -2.40
N GLN A 332 -21.26 5.00 -1.36
CA GLN A 332 -21.27 5.46 0.02
C GLN A 332 -19.94 5.27 0.75
N SER A 333 -18.95 4.61 0.12
CA SER A 333 -17.67 4.38 0.78
C SER A 333 -16.69 5.53 0.56
N HIS A 334 -15.84 5.77 1.55
CA HIS A 334 -14.77 6.75 1.47
C HIS A 334 -13.56 6.16 0.72
N GLY A 335 -12.97 6.93 -0.19
CA GLY A 335 -11.87 6.48 -1.04
C GLY A 335 -10.58 6.12 -0.30
N ALA A 336 -10.39 6.59 0.93
CA ALA A 336 -9.19 6.32 1.72
C ALA A 336 -8.90 4.81 1.87
N LYS A 337 -9.93 3.96 1.93
CA LYS A 337 -9.73 2.50 2.01
C LYS A 337 -9.19 1.87 0.72
N TYR A 338 -9.19 2.59 -0.41
CA TYR A 338 -8.73 2.12 -1.72
C TYR A 338 -7.38 2.71 -2.15
N MET A 339 -6.70 3.45 -1.30
CA MET A 339 -5.48 4.17 -1.66
C MET A 339 -4.41 3.27 -2.26
N THR A 340 -4.14 2.10 -1.68
CA THR A 340 -3.17 1.14 -2.23
C THR A 340 -3.62 0.64 -3.61
N ALA A 341 -4.89 0.21 -3.77
CA ALA A 341 -5.41 -0.23 -5.06
C ALA A 341 -5.39 0.90 -6.12
N PHE A 342 -5.70 2.14 -5.71
CA PHE A 342 -5.59 3.32 -6.56
C PHE A 342 -4.13 3.55 -7.01
N GLY A 343 -3.17 3.49 -6.08
CA GLY A 343 -1.75 3.61 -6.37
C GLY A 343 -1.21 2.51 -7.30
N LEU A 344 -1.77 1.30 -7.23
CA LEU A 344 -1.48 0.20 -8.16
C LEU A 344 -2.06 0.47 -9.56
N ALA A 345 -3.29 0.96 -9.63
CA ALA A 345 -3.91 1.32 -10.91
C ALA A 345 -3.16 2.46 -11.63
N LEU A 346 -2.52 3.37 -10.89
CA LEU A 346 -1.67 4.43 -11.43
C LEU A 346 -0.46 3.91 -12.21
N ARG A 347 -0.07 2.63 -12.04
CA ARG A 347 0.96 1.99 -12.88
C ARG A 347 0.59 1.94 -14.37
N SER A 348 -0.68 2.14 -14.70
CA SER A 348 -1.14 2.35 -16.09
C SER A 348 -0.51 3.57 -16.76
N PHE A 349 -0.07 4.55 -15.97
CA PHE A 349 0.41 5.85 -16.45
C PHE A 349 1.89 6.10 -16.16
N THR A 350 2.54 5.20 -15.44
CA THR A 350 3.97 5.25 -15.15
C THR A 350 4.69 4.25 -16.05
N PRO A 351 5.62 4.67 -16.90
CA PRO A 351 6.44 3.73 -17.65
C PRO A 351 7.23 2.86 -16.68
N CYS A 352 7.22 1.54 -16.89
CA CYS A 352 8.24 0.70 -16.29
C CYS A 352 9.57 1.09 -16.95
N GLN A 353 10.46 1.71 -16.19
CA GLN A 353 11.84 1.83 -16.57
C GLN A 353 12.50 0.50 -16.17
N ILE A 354 12.47 -0.48 -17.05
CA ILE A 354 13.28 -1.69 -16.99
C ILE A 354 14.06 -1.76 -18.29
#